data_f640f5c15a2fe3c439101aaec33f8006
#
_entry.id   f640f5c15a2fe3c439101aaec33f8006
#
_cell.length_a   1.000
_cell.length_b   1.000
_cell.length_c   1.000
_cell.angle_alpha   90.00
_cell.angle_beta   90.00
_cell.angle_gamma   90.00
#
_symmetry.space_group_name_H-M   'P 1'
#
loop_
_entity.id
_entity.type
_entity.pdbx_description
1 polymer ?
#
loop_
_entity_poly.entity_id
_entity_poly.type
_entity_poly.pdbx_seq_one_letter_code
_entity_poly.pdbx_strand_id
1 'polypeptide(L)'
;FAKDESAYGCLTVARDAFGGEGAAGNGTTNVDYSLELYEHFQTLRTYRPTRLFVDPTGFEVHTGSAGGVREEKIDVPPSWLRGFGQIQAAMMLPATRVTLPVELVYGVLAFLRRHREKAGPRCLRLVLVPGAPPAIVIDPFGVELRAKGPVYEGAKLEEVKLWGRRRLMTLARLLPLTERFEVTVLGSGLPSIWTAHMGEMRFTLALSGWTANDWARGAN
;
A
#
# COMPACT_ATOMS: atom_id res chain seq x y z
N PHE A 1 1.45 0.11 10.33
CA PHE A 1 2.27 -0.07 9.14
C PHE A 1 3.19 -1.28 9.26
N ALA A 2 3.57 -1.83 8.12
CA ALA A 2 4.52 -2.94 8.04
C ALA A 2 5.43 -2.75 6.82
N LYS A 3 6.62 -3.30 6.85
CA LYS A 3 7.55 -3.27 5.72
C LYS A 3 8.35 -4.56 5.60
N ASP A 4 8.80 -4.83 4.38
CA ASP A 4 9.92 -5.71 4.10
C ASP A 4 11.00 -4.94 3.31
N GLU A 5 11.91 -5.66 2.67
CA GLU A 5 13.00 -5.06 1.89
C GLU A 5 12.50 -4.26 0.68
N SER A 6 11.41 -4.66 0.06
CA SER A 6 10.95 -4.13 -1.23
C SER A 6 9.60 -3.41 -1.18
N ALA A 7 8.86 -3.54 -0.08
CA ALA A 7 7.54 -2.95 0.06
C ALA A 7 7.30 -2.41 1.47
N TYR A 8 6.50 -1.37 1.52
CA TYR A 8 5.97 -0.78 2.74
C TYR A 8 4.46 -0.68 2.61
N GLY A 9 3.74 -1.15 3.61
CA GLY A 9 2.29 -1.06 3.71
C GLY A 9 1.87 -0.23 4.91
N CYS A 10 0.94 0.68 4.73
CA CYS A 10 0.37 1.50 5.80
C CYS A 10 -1.14 1.61 5.65
N LEU A 11 -1.89 1.20 6.66
CA LEU A 11 -3.30 1.50 6.78
C LEU A 11 -3.47 2.72 7.66
N THR A 12 -4.13 3.74 7.15
CA THR A 12 -4.57 4.92 7.89
C THR A 12 -6.09 4.86 8.04
N VAL A 13 -6.57 5.05 9.24
CA VAL A 13 -8.00 5.10 9.56
C VAL A 13 -8.30 6.48 10.14
N ALA A 14 -9.34 7.13 9.66
CA ALA A 14 -9.77 8.41 10.20
C ALA A 14 -10.17 8.24 11.68
N ARG A 15 -9.91 9.26 12.49
CA ARG A 15 -10.15 9.17 13.94
C ARG A 15 -11.63 8.97 14.27
N ASP A 16 -12.49 9.61 13.53
CA ASP A 16 -13.95 9.57 13.66
C ASP A 16 -14.59 8.25 13.18
N ALA A 17 -13.80 7.41 12.47
CA ALA A 17 -14.20 6.03 12.18
C ALA A 17 -14.18 5.11 13.42
N PHE A 18 -13.53 5.53 14.49
CA PHE A 18 -13.55 4.83 15.77
C PHE A 18 -14.61 5.40 16.70
N GLY A 19 -15.55 4.57 17.16
CA GLY A 19 -16.43 4.90 18.26
C GLY A 19 -15.71 4.75 19.60
N GLY A 20 -16.09 5.54 20.60
CA GLY A 20 -15.60 5.38 21.97
C GLY A 20 -15.48 6.71 22.72
N GLU A 21 -15.61 6.63 24.03
CA GLU A 21 -15.34 7.72 24.95
C GLU A 21 -13.89 7.61 25.43
N GLY A 22 -13.15 8.68 25.36
CA GLY A 22 -11.80 8.76 25.91
C GLY A 22 -10.86 9.66 25.09
N ALA A 23 -9.94 10.29 25.80
CA ALA A 23 -8.85 11.03 25.17
C ALA A 23 -7.86 10.05 24.58
N ALA A 24 -7.85 9.92 23.26
CA ALA A 24 -6.76 9.24 22.58
C ALA A 24 -5.54 10.16 22.61
N GLY A 25 -4.50 9.77 23.33
CA GLY A 25 -3.18 10.40 23.24
C GLY A 25 -2.52 10.13 21.89
N ASN A 26 -1.57 10.97 21.52
CA ASN A 26 -0.69 10.68 20.40
C ASN A 26 0.47 9.82 20.88
N GLY A 27 0.74 8.73 20.18
CA GLY A 27 1.83 7.84 20.53
C GLY A 27 2.10 6.82 19.41
N THR A 28 3.16 6.04 19.62
CA THR A 28 3.54 4.96 18.71
C THR A 28 3.92 3.75 19.52
N THR A 29 3.43 2.59 19.16
CA THR A 29 3.92 1.31 19.66
C THR A 29 4.28 0.40 18.49
N ASN A 30 5.19 -0.52 18.72
CA ASN A 30 5.61 -1.52 17.73
C ASN A 30 5.39 -2.90 18.35
N VAL A 31 4.73 -3.74 17.60
CA VAL A 31 4.41 -5.11 18.02
C VAL A 31 4.72 -6.06 16.88
N ASP A 32 4.99 -7.32 17.18
CA ASP A 32 4.99 -8.37 16.18
C ASP A 32 3.56 -8.69 15.75
N TYR A 33 3.43 -9.20 14.54
CA TYR A 33 2.17 -9.70 14.05
C TYR A 33 2.16 -11.23 14.17
N SER A 34 1.81 -11.70 15.36
CA SER A 34 1.81 -13.12 15.68
C SER A 34 0.74 -13.90 14.89
N LEU A 35 0.89 -15.23 14.86
CA LEU A 35 -0.13 -16.10 14.30
C LEU A 35 -1.44 -15.99 15.09
N GLU A 36 -1.37 -15.88 16.42
CA GLU A 36 -2.52 -15.74 17.30
C GLU A 36 -3.31 -14.47 16.97
N LEU A 37 -2.63 -13.32 16.81
CA LEU A 37 -3.26 -12.07 16.40
C LEU A 37 -3.89 -12.20 15.01
N TYR A 38 -3.18 -12.84 14.06
CA TYR A 38 -3.71 -13.09 12.72
C TYR A 38 -4.99 -13.94 12.76
N GLU A 39 -4.99 -15.03 13.50
CA GLU A 39 -6.14 -15.91 13.65
C GLU A 39 -7.31 -15.19 14.32
N HIS A 40 -7.03 -14.39 15.35
CA HIS A 40 -8.05 -13.59 16.02
C HIS A 40 -8.71 -12.61 15.04
N PHE A 41 -7.94 -11.90 14.21
CA PHE A 41 -8.51 -11.02 13.18
C PHE A 41 -9.39 -11.76 12.17
N GLN A 42 -9.12 -13.03 11.87
CA GLN A 42 -9.98 -13.82 10.98
C GLN A 42 -11.35 -14.14 11.63
N THR A 43 -11.47 -14.07 12.95
CA THR A 43 -12.71 -14.31 13.68
C THR A 43 -13.61 -13.09 13.83
N LEU A 44 -13.13 -11.90 13.49
CA LEU A 44 -13.90 -10.67 13.60
C LEU A 44 -15.18 -10.71 12.77
N ARG A 45 -16.24 -10.16 13.31
CA ARG A 45 -17.57 -10.08 12.67
C ARG A 45 -18.15 -8.71 12.87
N THR A 46 -18.77 -8.14 11.85
CA THR A 46 -19.35 -6.79 11.87
C THR A 46 -20.46 -6.60 12.91
N TYR A 47 -21.11 -7.67 13.34
CA TYR A 47 -22.18 -7.64 14.36
C TYR A 47 -21.65 -7.81 15.80
N ARG A 48 -20.34 -7.98 15.98
CA ARG A 48 -19.71 -8.07 17.30
C ARG A 48 -18.85 -6.85 17.54
N PRO A 49 -19.04 -6.12 18.65
CA PRO A 49 -18.17 -5.00 18.97
C PRO A 49 -16.73 -5.46 19.13
N THR A 50 -15.83 -4.79 18.44
CA THR A 50 -14.39 -4.97 18.59
C THR A 50 -13.81 -3.75 19.25
N ARG A 51 -12.99 -3.95 20.28
CA ARG A 51 -12.27 -2.89 20.96
C ARG A 51 -10.77 -3.05 20.75
N LEU A 52 -10.12 -1.96 20.42
CA LEU A 52 -8.68 -1.89 20.23
C LEU A 52 -8.09 -1.04 21.36
N PHE A 53 -7.10 -1.57 22.03
CA PHE A 53 -6.32 -0.86 23.04
C PHE A 53 -4.89 -0.76 22.55
N VAL A 54 -4.38 0.46 22.53
CA VAL A 54 -2.99 0.75 22.12
C VAL A 54 -2.38 1.62 23.18
N ASP A 55 -1.33 1.14 23.80
CA ASP A 55 -0.59 1.83 24.82
C ASP A 55 0.92 1.74 24.56
N PRO A 56 1.77 2.43 25.34
CA PRO A 56 3.22 2.36 25.15
C PRO A 56 3.84 0.98 25.33
N THR A 57 3.11 0.03 25.91
CA THR A 57 3.61 -1.33 26.20
C THR A 57 3.12 -2.37 25.22
N GLY A 58 2.11 -2.08 24.39
CA GLY A 58 1.63 -3.04 23.43
C GLY A 58 0.32 -2.67 22.72
N PHE A 59 -0.23 -3.68 22.07
CA PHE A 59 -1.49 -3.62 21.34
C PHE A 59 -2.38 -4.78 21.78
N GLU A 60 -3.65 -4.51 22.03
CA GLU A 60 -4.62 -5.53 22.44
C GLU A 60 -5.92 -5.39 21.64
N VAL A 61 -6.51 -6.52 21.25
CA VAL A 61 -7.80 -6.57 20.56
C VAL A 61 -8.76 -7.49 21.29
N HIS A 62 -9.96 -6.99 21.57
CA HIS A 62 -11.05 -7.72 22.20
C HIS A 62 -12.26 -7.80 21.30
N THR A 63 -12.94 -8.95 21.27
CA THR A 63 -14.15 -9.15 20.48
C THR A 63 -15.29 -9.68 21.36
N GLY A 64 -16.29 -8.83 21.60
CA GLY A 64 -17.44 -9.17 22.45
C GLY A 64 -17.02 -9.53 23.87
N SER A 65 -17.54 -10.67 24.41
CA SER A 65 -17.18 -11.23 25.72
C SER A 65 -16.07 -12.27 25.63
N ALA A 66 -15.60 -12.61 24.45
CA ALA A 66 -14.47 -13.50 24.26
C ALA A 66 -13.17 -12.83 24.72
N GLY A 67 -12.20 -13.61 25.15
CA GLY A 67 -10.89 -13.08 25.54
C GLY A 67 -10.22 -12.26 24.45
N GLY A 68 -9.34 -11.36 24.85
CA GLY A 68 -8.55 -10.55 23.92
C GLY A 68 -7.21 -11.21 23.60
N VAL A 69 -6.61 -10.78 22.51
CA VAL A 69 -5.22 -11.09 22.18
C VAL A 69 -4.39 -9.83 22.39
N ARG A 70 -3.29 -9.97 23.11
CA ARG A 70 -2.34 -8.91 23.40
C ARG A 70 -0.97 -9.22 22.81
N GLU A 71 -0.44 -8.24 22.08
CA GLU A 71 0.93 -8.24 21.60
C GLU A 71 1.76 -7.23 22.40
N GLU A 72 2.87 -7.69 22.95
CA GLU A 72 3.78 -6.85 23.70
C GLU A 72 4.64 -6.01 22.74
N LYS A 73 5.04 -4.84 23.22
CA LYS A 73 5.94 -3.96 22.50
C LYS A 73 7.27 -4.65 22.21
N ILE A 74 7.77 -4.46 21.00
CA ILE A 74 9.09 -4.88 20.57
C ILE A 74 9.98 -3.67 20.24
N ASP A 75 11.28 -3.84 20.32
CA ASP A 75 12.25 -2.87 19.83
C ASP A 75 12.30 -2.89 18.31
N VAL A 76 12.32 -1.71 17.71
CA VAL A 76 12.40 -1.58 16.26
C VAL A 76 13.83 -1.77 15.79
N PRO A 77 14.12 -2.74 14.92
CA PRO A 77 15.45 -2.92 14.35
C PRO A 77 15.95 -1.65 13.64
N PRO A 78 17.23 -1.29 13.74
CA PRO A 78 17.78 -0.11 13.05
C PRO A 78 17.56 -0.10 11.54
N SER A 79 17.51 -1.27 10.90
CA SER A 79 17.20 -1.41 9.48
C SER A 79 15.78 -0.94 9.13
N TRP A 80 14.82 -1.10 10.05
CA TRP A 80 13.47 -0.61 9.89
C TRP A 80 13.40 0.91 9.97
N LEU A 81 14.10 1.50 10.94
CA LEU A 81 14.18 2.96 11.08
C LEU A 81 14.77 3.61 9.81
N ARG A 82 15.85 3.01 9.27
CA ARG A 82 16.41 3.48 7.98
C ARG A 82 15.39 3.36 6.84
N GLY A 83 14.69 2.24 6.75
CA GLY A 83 13.67 2.02 5.72
C GLY A 83 12.53 3.05 5.80
N PHE A 84 12.04 3.36 6.99
CA PHE A 84 11.03 4.41 7.17
C PHE A 84 11.56 5.79 6.74
N GLY A 85 12.79 6.13 7.12
CA GLY A 85 13.43 7.37 6.71
C GLY A 85 13.57 7.48 5.19
N GLN A 86 13.93 6.40 4.50
CA GLN A 86 14.03 6.37 3.04
C GLN A 86 12.65 6.54 2.36
N ILE A 87 11.60 5.92 2.89
CA ILE A 87 10.24 6.08 2.36
C ILE A 87 9.77 7.51 2.54
N GLN A 88 9.98 8.10 3.71
CA GLN A 88 9.64 9.50 3.97
C GLN A 88 10.41 10.44 3.04
N ALA A 89 11.71 10.23 2.85
CA ALA A 89 12.52 11.02 1.93
C ALA A 89 12.01 10.88 0.48
N ALA A 90 11.66 9.66 0.04
CA ALA A 90 11.09 9.44 -1.28
C ALA A 90 9.77 10.20 -1.49
N MET A 91 8.92 10.25 -0.47
CA MET A 91 7.64 10.98 -0.53
C MET A 91 7.80 12.51 -0.62
N MET A 92 8.96 13.04 -0.29
CA MET A 92 9.28 14.47 -0.38
C MET A 92 9.89 14.87 -1.73
N LEU A 93 10.25 13.91 -2.58
CA LEU A 93 10.82 14.19 -3.90
C LEU A 93 9.75 14.70 -4.88
N PRO A 94 10.15 15.49 -5.89
CA PRO A 94 9.28 15.82 -7.01
C PRO A 94 8.73 14.55 -7.66
N ALA A 95 7.43 14.49 -7.83
CA ALA A 95 6.76 13.28 -8.30
C ALA A 95 5.55 13.62 -9.17
N THR A 96 5.24 12.74 -10.11
CA THR A 96 3.99 12.78 -10.84
C THR A 96 2.93 12.00 -10.07
N ARG A 97 1.78 12.63 -9.85
CA ARG A 97 0.62 12.00 -9.21
C ARG A 97 -0.48 11.81 -10.25
N VAL A 98 -1.10 10.66 -10.22
CA VAL A 98 -2.20 10.33 -11.12
C VAL A 98 -3.28 9.54 -10.39
N THR A 99 -4.53 9.87 -10.66
CA THR A 99 -5.68 9.09 -10.18
C THR A 99 -6.00 7.99 -11.19
N LEU A 100 -6.09 6.77 -10.70
CA LEU A 100 -6.49 5.62 -11.50
C LEU A 100 -7.83 5.09 -10.99
N PRO A 101 -8.81 4.84 -11.88
CA PRO A 101 -10.06 4.21 -11.49
C PRO A 101 -9.84 2.75 -11.11
N VAL A 102 -10.71 2.22 -10.27
CA VAL A 102 -10.61 0.86 -9.73
C VAL A 102 -10.62 -0.18 -10.84
N GLU A 103 -11.40 0.04 -11.89
CA GLU A 103 -11.54 -0.87 -13.03
C GLU A 103 -10.21 -1.07 -13.78
N LEU A 104 -9.42 -0.01 -13.94
CA LEU A 104 -8.10 -0.11 -14.56
C LEU A 104 -7.17 -0.98 -13.71
N VAL A 105 -7.10 -0.70 -12.41
CA VAL A 105 -6.25 -1.47 -11.49
C VAL A 105 -6.74 -2.92 -11.39
N TYR A 106 -8.05 -3.14 -11.32
CA TYR A 106 -8.63 -4.49 -11.39
C TYR A 106 -8.18 -5.24 -12.65
N GLY A 107 -8.29 -4.61 -13.81
CA GLY A 107 -7.85 -5.21 -15.08
C GLY A 107 -6.39 -5.61 -15.08
N VAL A 108 -5.52 -4.74 -14.58
CA VAL A 108 -4.09 -5.03 -14.39
C VAL A 108 -3.87 -6.23 -13.47
N LEU A 109 -4.46 -6.22 -12.27
CA LEU A 109 -4.29 -7.28 -11.27
C LEU A 109 -4.86 -8.62 -11.77
N ALA A 110 -6.01 -8.60 -12.46
CA ALA A 110 -6.60 -9.78 -13.06
C ALA A 110 -5.69 -10.39 -14.15
N PHE A 111 -5.06 -9.55 -14.96
CA PHE A 111 -4.07 -10.01 -15.94
C PHE A 111 -2.85 -10.61 -15.26
N LEU A 112 -2.27 -9.92 -14.26
CA LEU A 112 -1.10 -10.39 -13.53
C LEU A 112 -1.34 -11.71 -12.80
N ARG A 113 -2.54 -11.93 -12.29
CA ARG A 113 -2.95 -13.17 -11.65
C ARG A 113 -2.93 -14.36 -12.60
N ARG A 114 -3.36 -14.15 -13.84
CA ARG A 114 -3.41 -15.19 -14.88
C ARG A 114 -2.04 -15.45 -15.51
N HIS A 115 -1.22 -14.43 -15.64
CA HIS A 115 0.07 -14.48 -16.32
C HIS A 115 1.21 -14.32 -15.32
N ARG A 116 1.47 -15.38 -14.56
CA ARG A 116 2.55 -15.38 -13.55
C ARG A 116 3.91 -15.13 -14.20
N GLU A 117 4.72 -14.38 -13.50
CA GLU A 117 6.10 -14.12 -13.89
C GLU A 117 6.93 -15.39 -13.71
N LYS A 118 7.44 -15.93 -14.82
CA LYS A 118 8.23 -17.18 -14.83
C LYS A 118 9.73 -16.93 -14.93
N ALA A 119 10.15 -15.84 -15.56
CA ALA A 119 11.55 -15.52 -15.79
C ALA A 119 11.76 -14.01 -15.94
N GLY A 120 12.81 -13.53 -15.31
CA GLY A 120 13.26 -12.14 -15.39
C GLY A 120 12.30 -11.10 -14.81
N PRO A 121 12.82 -9.92 -14.51
CA PRO A 121 11.98 -8.83 -14.05
C PRO A 121 11.12 -8.31 -15.21
N ARG A 122 9.83 -8.14 -14.94
CA ARG A 122 8.85 -7.60 -15.87
C ARG A 122 8.24 -6.34 -15.28
N CYS A 123 8.04 -5.31 -16.09
CA CYS A 123 7.47 -4.05 -15.64
C CYS A 123 6.03 -3.85 -16.11
N LEU A 124 5.39 -2.89 -15.48
CA LEU A 124 4.22 -2.20 -16.02
C LEU A 124 4.71 -0.83 -16.51
N ARG A 125 4.23 -0.35 -17.66
CA ARG A 125 4.49 1.02 -18.10
C ARG A 125 3.25 1.85 -17.89
N LEU A 126 3.36 2.84 -17.01
CA LEU A 126 2.34 3.86 -16.84
C LEU A 126 2.56 4.92 -17.93
N VAL A 127 1.57 5.09 -18.80
CA VAL A 127 1.60 6.02 -19.93
C VAL A 127 0.63 7.15 -19.66
N LEU A 128 1.16 8.36 -19.57
CA LEU A 128 0.45 9.59 -19.24
C LEU A 128 0.58 10.58 -20.40
N VAL A 129 -0.50 10.75 -21.14
CA VAL A 129 -0.58 11.70 -22.26
C VAL A 129 -1.45 12.88 -21.82
N PRO A 130 -0.97 14.14 -21.90
CA PRO A 130 -1.76 15.31 -21.57
C PRO A 130 -3.13 15.32 -22.26
N GLY A 131 -4.19 15.52 -21.51
CA GLY A 131 -5.56 15.55 -22.02
C GLY A 131 -6.16 14.18 -22.37
N ALA A 132 -5.42 13.08 -22.13
CA ALA A 132 -5.92 11.72 -22.34
C ALA A 132 -6.02 10.94 -21.02
N PRO A 133 -6.92 9.93 -20.94
CA PRO A 133 -6.96 9.05 -19.77
C PRO A 133 -5.68 8.25 -19.61
N PRO A 134 -5.20 8.04 -18.38
CA PRO A 134 -4.03 7.21 -18.10
C PRO A 134 -4.16 5.80 -18.66
N ALA A 135 -3.04 5.23 -19.09
CA ALA A 135 -2.97 3.85 -19.55
C ALA A 135 -1.84 3.09 -18.84
N ILE A 136 -2.03 1.77 -18.68
CA ILE A 136 -0.99 0.86 -18.20
C ILE A 136 -0.75 -0.20 -19.27
N VAL A 137 0.50 -0.29 -19.71
CA VAL A 137 0.96 -1.33 -20.64
C VAL A 137 1.68 -2.41 -19.86
N ILE A 138 1.32 -3.66 -20.09
CA ILE A 138 1.87 -4.82 -19.37
C ILE A 138 2.95 -5.48 -20.21
N ASP A 139 4.20 -5.25 -19.88
CA ASP A 139 5.33 -5.87 -20.56
C ASP A 139 5.61 -7.29 -20.07
N PRO A 140 6.08 -8.21 -20.93
CA PRO A 140 6.38 -8.04 -22.35
C PRO A 140 5.17 -8.29 -23.29
N PHE A 141 3.97 -8.40 -22.74
CA PHE A 141 2.79 -8.81 -23.52
C PHE A 141 2.25 -7.71 -24.44
N GLY A 142 2.66 -6.46 -24.21
CA GLY A 142 2.16 -5.30 -24.96
C GLY A 142 0.65 -5.01 -24.76
N VAL A 143 0.04 -5.63 -23.74
CA VAL A 143 -1.37 -5.41 -23.45
C VAL A 143 -1.54 -4.04 -22.81
N GLU A 144 -2.27 -3.17 -23.47
CA GLU A 144 -2.62 -1.86 -22.97
C GLU A 144 -4.02 -1.89 -22.35
N LEU A 145 -4.10 -1.41 -21.11
CA LEU A 145 -5.34 -1.13 -20.40
C LEU A 145 -5.43 0.37 -20.16
N ARG A 146 -6.54 0.98 -20.59
CA ARG A 146 -6.75 2.43 -20.51
C ARG A 146 -7.85 2.76 -19.51
N ALA A 147 -7.64 3.79 -18.71
CA ALA A 147 -8.65 4.32 -17.81
C ALA A 147 -9.88 4.82 -18.59
N LYS A 148 -11.04 4.76 -17.96
CA LYS A 148 -12.24 5.48 -18.37
C LYS A 148 -12.50 6.56 -17.33
N GLY A 149 -12.58 7.82 -17.75
CA GLY A 149 -12.86 8.93 -16.83
C GLY A 149 -11.75 9.97 -16.78
N PRO A 150 -11.18 10.29 -15.62
CA PRO A 150 -10.27 11.44 -15.47
C PRO A 150 -9.11 11.40 -16.45
N VAL A 151 -8.84 12.54 -17.06
CA VAL A 151 -7.68 12.72 -17.95
C VAL A 151 -6.45 13.13 -17.16
N TYR A 152 -5.28 12.86 -17.71
CA TYR A 152 -4.04 13.34 -17.14
C TYR A 152 -3.86 14.82 -17.48
N GLU A 153 -3.72 15.65 -16.45
CA GLU A 153 -3.62 17.11 -16.55
C GLU A 153 -2.17 17.63 -16.61
N GLY A 154 -1.19 16.73 -16.57
CA GLY A 154 0.22 17.12 -16.65
C GLY A 154 0.58 17.77 -17.98
N ALA A 155 1.62 18.62 -17.97
CA ALA A 155 2.01 19.43 -19.11
C ALA A 155 2.76 18.65 -20.23
N LYS A 156 3.26 17.45 -19.94
CA LYS A 156 4.08 16.66 -20.87
C LYS A 156 3.71 15.18 -20.83
N LEU A 157 3.99 14.49 -21.94
CA LEU A 157 3.91 13.03 -22.00
C LEU A 157 4.93 12.42 -21.02
N GLU A 158 4.47 11.48 -20.25
CA GLU A 158 5.34 10.67 -19.38
C GLU A 158 5.10 9.19 -19.61
N GLU A 159 6.19 8.43 -19.65
CA GLU A 159 6.16 6.97 -19.64
C GLU A 159 7.05 6.48 -18.52
N VAL A 160 6.45 5.87 -17.50
CA VAL A 160 7.15 5.44 -16.28
C VAL A 160 7.08 3.93 -16.14
N LYS A 161 8.24 3.29 -16.05
CA LYS A 161 8.35 1.85 -15.78
C LYS A 161 8.19 1.58 -14.29
N LEU A 162 7.17 0.80 -13.94
CA LEU A 162 6.82 0.42 -12.58
C LEU A 162 7.22 -1.04 -12.34
N TRP A 163 7.90 -1.28 -11.24
CA TRP A 163 8.36 -2.60 -10.82
C TRP A 163 7.59 -3.08 -9.60
N GLY A 164 7.77 -4.34 -9.21
CA GLY A 164 7.14 -4.90 -8.02
C GLY A 164 5.78 -5.55 -8.27
N ARG A 165 5.53 -6.10 -9.46
CA ARG A 165 4.28 -6.75 -9.85
C ARG A 165 3.71 -7.69 -8.79
N ARG A 166 4.55 -8.52 -8.19
CA ARG A 166 4.12 -9.48 -7.16
C ARG A 166 3.54 -8.79 -5.94
N ARG A 167 4.15 -7.67 -5.53
CA ARG A 167 3.70 -6.89 -4.38
C ARG A 167 2.41 -6.11 -4.67
N LEU A 168 2.20 -5.68 -5.91
CA LEU A 168 0.94 -5.06 -6.32
C LEU A 168 -0.27 -5.98 -6.11
N MET A 169 -0.09 -7.30 -6.15
CA MET A 169 -1.18 -8.25 -5.88
C MET A 169 -1.79 -8.11 -4.49
N THR A 170 -1.11 -7.47 -3.55
CA THR A 170 -1.66 -7.11 -2.23
C THR A 170 -2.91 -6.23 -2.38
N LEU A 171 -2.93 -5.33 -3.37
CA LEU A 171 -4.07 -4.44 -3.63
C LEU A 171 -5.33 -5.20 -4.08
N ALA A 172 -5.20 -6.42 -4.58
CA ALA A 172 -6.34 -7.19 -5.06
C ALA A 172 -7.38 -7.47 -3.96
N ARG A 173 -6.94 -7.55 -2.70
CA ARG A 173 -7.82 -7.76 -1.55
C ARG A 173 -8.60 -6.50 -1.15
N LEU A 174 -8.13 -5.34 -1.57
CA LEU A 174 -8.71 -4.05 -1.23
C LEU A 174 -9.72 -3.56 -2.28
N LEU A 175 -9.67 -4.12 -3.49
CA LEU A 175 -10.52 -3.68 -4.62
C LEU A 175 -12.01 -3.52 -4.26
N PRO A 176 -12.64 -4.45 -3.51
CA PRO A 176 -14.06 -4.34 -3.18
C PRO A 176 -14.40 -3.14 -2.28
N LEU A 177 -13.41 -2.58 -1.59
CA LEU A 177 -13.57 -1.46 -0.67
C LEU A 177 -13.04 -0.15 -1.26
N THR A 178 -12.30 -0.22 -2.37
CA THR A 178 -11.59 0.93 -2.93
C THR A 178 -12.48 1.73 -3.87
N GLU A 179 -12.54 3.04 -3.66
CA GLU A 179 -13.24 3.99 -4.52
C GLU A 179 -12.37 4.46 -5.69
N ARG A 180 -11.08 4.68 -5.43
CA ARG A 180 -10.07 5.09 -6.42
C ARG A 180 -8.67 4.79 -5.91
N PHE A 181 -7.74 4.74 -6.83
CA PHE A 181 -6.30 4.70 -6.51
C PHE A 181 -5.65 6.03 -6.86
N GLU A 182 -4.75 6.49 -6.00
CA GLU A 182 -3.79 7.52 -6.32
C GLU A 182 -2.41 6.87 -6.45
N VAL A 183 -1.73 7.13 -7.55
CA VAL A 183 -0.40 6.59 -7.81
C VAL A 183 0.58 7.74 -7.93
N THR A 184 1.60 7.73 -7.09
CA THR A 184 2.71 8.68 -7.11
C THR A 184 3.93 7.97 -7.66
N VAL A 185 4.53 8.51 -8.71
CA VAL A 185 5.72 7.97 -9.37
C VAL A 185 6.83 8.99 -9.39
N LEU A 186 8.04 8.53 -9.07
CA LEU A 186 9.26 9.34 -9.01
C LEU A 186 10.07 9.26 -10.31
N GLY A 187 9.77 8.27 -11.16
CA GLY A 187 10.44 8.00 -12.41
C GLY A 187 10.61 6.50 -12.66
N SER A 188 11.09 6.16 -13.85
CA SER A 188 11.32 4.76 -14.23
C SER A 188 12.39 4.10 -13.36
N GLY A 189 12.05 2.95 -12.78
CA GLY A 189 12.93 2.21 -11.88
C GLY A 189 13.06 2.80 -10.47
N LEU A 190 12.48 3.96 -10.23
CA LEU A 190 12.40 4.59 -8.91
C LEU A 190 11.17 4.10 -8.13
N PRO A 191 11.06 4.41 -6.85
CA PRO A 191 9.90 4.04 -6.05
C PRO A 191 8.57 4.51 -6.62
N SER A 192 7.53 3.71 -6.43
CA SER A 192 6.15 4.08 -6.71
C SER A 192 5.29 3.89 -5.46
N ILE A 193 4.35 4.79 -5.24
CA ILE A 193 3.48 4.80 -4.07
C ILE A 193 2.04 4.72 -4.56
N TRP A 194 1.34 3.71 -4.09
CA TRP A 194 -0.04 3.39 -4.46
C TRP A 194 -0.94 3.60 -3.25
N THR A 195 -1.88 4.49 -3.32
CA THR A 195 -2.83 4.75 -2.26
C THR A 195 -4.23 4.35 -2.69
N ALA A 196 -4.80 3.34 -2.02
CA ALA A 196 -6.20 2.96 -2.15
C ALA A 196 -7.04 3.82 -1.18
N HIS A 197 -8.02 4.55 -1.71
CA HIS A 197 -8.97 5.33 -0.94
C HIS A 197 -10.25 4.50 -0.72
N MET A 198 -10.66 4.35 0.54
CA MET A 198 -11.73 3.45 0.98
C MET A 198 -12.59 4.16 2.04
N GLY A 199 -13.29 5.24 1.66
CA GLY A 199 -14.04 6.08 2.61
C GLY A 199 -13.11 6.68 3.67
N GLU A 200 -13.35 6.34 4.93
CA GLU A 200 -12.56 6.82 6.08
C GLU A 200 -11.19 6.14 6.23
N MET A 201 -10.88 5.21 5.34
CA MET A 201 -9.61 4.49 5.37
C MET A 201 -8.78 4.77 4.12
N ARG A 202 -7.46 4.69 4.27
CA ARG A 202 -6.50 4.71 3.16
C ARG A 202 -5.46 3.63 3.38
N PHE A 203 -5.21 2.85 2.36
CA PHE A 203 -4.09 1.92 2.38
C PHE A 203 -3.02 2.40 1.40
N THR A 204 -1.83 2.64 1.89
CA THR A 204 -0.67 3.06 1.11
C THR A 204 0.29 1.89 0.96
N LEU A 205 0.63 1.55 -0.27
CA LEU A 205 1.66 0.58 -0.63
C LEU A 205 2.79 1.31 -1.34
N ALA A 206 3.95 1.42 -0.71
CA ALA A 206 5.14 1.94 -1.34
C ALA A 206 6.04 0.79 -1.80
N LEU A 207 6.42 0.80 -3.07
CA LEU A 207 7.31 -0.18 -3.69
C LEU A 207 8.66 0.46 -3.96
N SER A 208 9.75 -0.26 -3.69
CA SER A 208 11.13 0.27 -3.80
C SER A 208 11.59 0.56 -5.24
N GLY A 209 10.83 0.15 -6.23
CA GLY A 209 11.20 0.32 -7.63
C GLY A 209 11.89 -0.90 -8.22
N TRP A 210 13.05 -0.72 -8.83
CA TRP A 210 13.81 -1.82 -9.42
C TRP A 210 14.19 -2.88 -8.37
N THR A 211 14.32 -4.15 -8.76
CA THR A 211 14.59 -5.27 -7.84
C THR A 211 15.88 -5.16 -7.02
N ALA A 212 16.84 -4.36 -7.47
CA ALA A 212 18.05 -4.07 -6.73
C ALA A 212 17.90 -2.98 -5.66
N ASN A 213 16.82 -2.22 -5.73
CA ASN A 213 16.50 -1.19 -4.73
C ASN A 213 15.84 -1.87 -3.53
N ASP A 214 16.23 -1.42 -2.36
CA ASP A 214 15.85 -2.01 -1.09
C ASP A 214 15.68 -0.91 -0.05
N TRP A 215 14.56 -0.88 0.63
CA TRP A 215 14.27 0.08 1.71
C TRP A 215 15.17 -0.10 2.95
N ALA A 216 15.85 -1.23 3.06
CA ALA A 216 16.71 -1.53 4.20
C ALA A 216 18.19 -1.27 3.93
N ARG A 217 18.61 -1.22 2.66
CA ARG A 217 20.00 -0.94 2.27
C ARG A 217 20.23 0.57 2.29
N GLY A 218 21.28 1.01 2.96
CA GLY A 218 21.80 2.36 2.79
C GLY A 218 22.29 2.56 1.35
N ALA A 219 22.26 3.80 0.87
CA ALA A 219 23.04 4.14 -0.31
C ALA A 219 24.52 3.87 -0.01
N ASN A 220 25.13 2.93 -0.74
CA ASN A 220 26.56 2.77 -0.76
C ASN A 220 27.15 3.84 -1.65
#